data_af0d29eb720d83ffb7460b54b67ce666
#
_entry.id   af0d29eb720d83ffb7460b54b67ce666
#
_cell.length_a   1.000
_cell.length_b   1.000
_cell.length_c   1.000
_cell.angle_alpha   90.00
_cell.angle_beta   90.00
_cell.angle_gamma   90.00
#
_symmetry.space_group_name_H-M   'P 1'
#
loop_
_entity.id
_entity.type
_entity.pdbx_description
1 polymer ?
#
loop_
_entity_poly.entity_id
_entity_poly.type
_entity_poly.pdbx_seq_one_letter_code
_entity_poly.pdbx_strand_id
1 'polypeptide(L)'
;MRFSRELFYAAPPEDVFAMLADPAYREAVGAAQGVVSLEVSSTPTGSGRTVVVDSVQRTAGLPAIATKVTGETSRAIVREEWTDPTSATVRVESPGKPARAAGTISLAADDAGSRYTVALDLEVKVPLLGTKLEKIMADTVSAGLDAEHAVGVAWLEGDR
;
A
#
# COMPACT_ATOMS: atom_id res chain seq x y z
N MET A 1 0.55 14.67 7.64
CA MET A 1 -0.34 14.98 6.50
C MET A 1 -1.39 13.89 6.35
N ARG A 2 -2.64 14.27 6.25
CA ARG A 2 -3.73 13.31 6.01
C ARG A 2 -3.78 12.95 4.54
N PHE A 3 -3.88 11.66 4.25
CA PHE A 3 -4.06 11.11 2.91
C PHE A 3 -5.26 10.18 2.92
N SER A 4 -6.09 10.27 1.90
CA SER A 4 -7.20 9.33 1.72
C SER A 4 -7.44 9.07 0.26
N ARG A 5 -7.68 7.83 -0.10
CA ARG A 5 -8.04 7.44 -1.44
C ARG A 5 -9.06 6.33 -1.45
N GLU A 6 -10.00 6.45 -2.37
CA GLU A 6 -11.08 5.50 -2.57
C GLU A 6 -10.97 4.92 -3.98
N LEU A 7 -11.02 3.60 -4.06
CA LEU A 7 -10.94 2.85 -5.31
C LEU A 7 -12.13 1.88 -5.37
N PHE A 8 -12.57 1.56 -6.56
CA PHE A 8 -13.69 0.66 -6.78
C PHE A 8 -13.24 -0.63 -7.46
N TYR A 9 -13.76 -1.76 -6.97
CA TYR A 9 -13.61 -3.07 -7.61
C TYR A 9 -14.98 -3.67 -7.93
N ALA A 10 -15.13 -4.23 -9.13
CA ALA A 10 -16.38 -4.89 -9.56
C ALA A 10 -16.46 -6.33 -9.05
N ALA A 11 -16.31 -6.52 -7.75
CA ALA A 11 -16.36 -7.81 -7.07
C ALA A 11 -16.82 -7.61 -5.62
N PRO A 12 -17.44 -8.62 -4.97
CA PRO A 12 -17.86 -8.49 -3.57
C PRO A 12 -16.66 -8.35 -2.64
N PRO A 13 -16.84 -7.76 -1.44
CA PRO A 13 -15.73 -7.54 -0.50
C PRO A 13 -14.94 -8.79 -0.14
N GLU A 14 -15.58 -9.95 -0.05
CA GLU A 14 -14.90 -11.22 0.25
C GLU A 14 -13.87 -11.58 -0.82
N ASP A 15 -14.21 -11.36 -2.08
CA ASP A 15 -13.31 -11.64 -3.20
C ASP A 15 -12.15 -10.66 -3.26
N VAL A 16 -12.41 -9.37 -2.97
CA VAL A 16 -11.38 -8.35 -2.90
C VAL A 16 -10.44 -8.63 -1.72
N PHE A 17 -10.99 -8.98 -0.56
CA PHE A 17 -10.17 -9.36 0.59
C PHE A 17 -9.29 -10.58 0.30
N ALA A 18 -9.86 -11.63 -0.31
CA ALA A 18 -9.11 -12.83 -0.69
C ALA A 18 -7.93 -12.49 -1.63
N MET A 19 -8.16 -11.59 -2.57
CA MET A 19 -7.11 -11.08 -3.45
C MET A 19 -6.03 -10.33 -2.65
N LEU A 20 -6.42 -9.37 -1.82
CA LEU A 20 -5.48 -8.57 -1.04
C LEU A 20 -4.64 -9.41 -0.07
N ALA A 21 -5.18 -10.52 0.41
CA ALA A 21 -4.53 -11.46 1.32
C ALA A 21 -3.65 -12.49 0.60
N ASP A 22 -3.72 -12.57 -0.72
CA ASP A 22 -2.97 -13.56 -1.50
C ASP A 22 -1.56 -13.07 -1.80
N PRO A 23 -0.50 -13.77 -1.34
CA PRO A 23 0.86 -13.41 -1.66
C PRO A 23 1.14 -13.30 -3.16
N ALA A 24 0.55 -14.18 -3.98
CA ALA A 24 0.74 -14.15 -5.43
C ALA A 24 0.21 -12.85 -6.05
N TYR A 25 -0.88 -12.31 -5.54
CA TYR A 25 -1.38 -10.99 -5.95
C TYR A 25 -0.38 -9.89 -5.60
N ARG A 26 0.14 -9.89 -4.37
CA ARG A 26 1.12 -8.90 -3.93
C ARG A 26 2.42 -8.96 -4.76
N GLU A 27 2.82 -10.17 -5.16
CA GLU A 27 3.97 -10.34 -6.06
C GLU A 27 3.68 -9.75 -7.45
N ALA A 28 2.47 -9.94 -7.98
CA ALA A 28 2.07 -9.35 -9.25
C ALA A 28 2.05 -7.80 -9.18
N VAL A 29 1.58 -7.24 -8.07
CA VAL A 29 1.64 -5.79 -7.83
C VAL A 29 3.09 -5.31 -7.79
N GLY A 30 3.95 -5.99 -7.06
CA GLY A 30 5.37 -5.66 -6.98
C GLY A 30 6.05 -5.66 -8.34
N ALA A 31 5.76 -6.67 -9.16
CA ALA A 31 6.28 -6.75 -10.53
C ALA A 31 5.81 -5.57 -11.38
N ALA A 32 4.53 -5.19 -11.28
CA ALA A 32 3.98 -4.05 -12.00
C ALA A 32 4.60 -2.71 -11.54
N GLN A 33 4.96 -2.60 -10.27
CA GLN A 33 5.63 -1.42 -9.72
C GLN A 33 7.13 -1.41 -9.97
N GLY A 34 7.70 -2.48 -10.50
CA GLY A 34 9.13 -2.58 -10.80
C GLY A 34 10.01 -2.60 -9.55
N VAL A 35 9.57 -3.24 -8.48
CA VAL A 35 10.35 -3.33 -7.23
C VAL A 35 11.65 -4.11 -7.43
N VAL A 36 12.68 -3.75 -6.67
CA VAL A 36 13.98 -4.43 -6.68
C VAL A 36 13.88 -5.77 -5.97
N SER A 37 13.16 -5.81 -4.84
CA SER A 37 12.91 -7.02 -4.07
C SER A 37 11.57 -6.94 -3.37
N LEU A 38 10.99 -8.09 -3.09
CA LEU A 38 9.70 -8.20 -2.42
C LEU A 38 9.64 -9.48 -1.59
N GLU A 39 9.22 -9.35 -0.35
CA GLU A 39 8.86 -10.48 0.50
C GLU A 39 7.45 -10.25 1.03
N VAL A 40 6.59 -11.25 0.90
CA VAL A 40 5.21 -11.19 1.36
C VAL A 40 4.93 -12.31 2.34
N SER A 41 4.30 -11.99 3.45
CA SER A 41 3.73 -12.98 4.35
C SER A 41 2.25 -12.67 4.58
N SER A 42 1.44 -13.71 4.65
CA SER A 42 0.01 -13.61 4.89
C SER A 42 -0.38 -14.72 5.86
N THR A 43 -0.72 -14.35 7.09
CA THR A 43 -0.90 -15.29 8.20
C THR A 43 -2.27 -15.09 8.86
N PRO A 44 -3.09 -16.15 9.01
CA PRO A 44 -4.37 -16.03 9.72
C PRO A 44 -4.14 -15.66 11.19
N THR A 45 -4.97 -14.77 11.73
CA THR A 45 -4.95 -14.35 13.14
C THR A 45 -6.38 -14.27 13.67
N GLY A 46 -6.83 -15.30 14.38
CA GLY A 46 -8.22 -15.38 14.85
C GLY A 46 -9.22 -15.32 13.70
N SER A 47 -10.12 -14.33 13.72
CA SER A 47 -11.09 -14.07 12.64
C SER A 47 -10.54 -13.22 11.50
N GLY A 48 -9.28 -12.81 11.61
CA GLY A 48 -8.63 -11.90 10.66
C GLY A 48 -7.37 -12.48 10.05
N ARG A 49 -6.50 -11.57 9.61
CA ARG A 49 -5.25 -11.92 8.94
C ARG A 49 -4.23 -10.80 9.07
N THR A 50 -2.97 -11.16 9.21
CA THR A 50 -1.86 -10.21 9.12
C THR A 50 -1.18 -10.40 7.76
N VAL A 51 -1.09 -9.32 6.99
CA VAL A 51 -0.36 -9.29 5.72
C VAL A 51 0.81 -8.33 5.86
N VAL A 52 2.01 -8.81 5.55
CA VAL A 52 3.22 -7.98 5.57
C VAL A 52 3.85 -8.00 4.18
N VAL A 53 4.08 -6.81 3.64
CA VAL A 53 4.75 -6.63 2.35
C VAL A 53 6.03 -5.82 2.61
N ASP A 54 7.17 -6.46 2.45
CA ASP A 54 8.49 -5.85 2.61
C ASP A 54 9.10 -5.68 1.22
N SER A 55 9.24 -4.44 0.77
CA SER A 55 9.70 -4.15 -0.59
C SER A 55 10.82 -3.13 -0.62
N VAL A 56 11.68 -3.26 -1.62
CA VAL A 56 12.71 -2.28 -1.94
C VAL A 56 12.42 -1.74 -3.34
N GLN A 57 12.37 -0.43 -3.46
CA GLN A 57 12.10 0.27 -4.72
C GLN A 57 13.27 1.20 -5.06
N ARG A 58 13.47 1.43 -6.36
CA ARG A 58 14.38 2.47 -6.81
C ARG A 58 13.73 3.83 -6.65
N THR A 59 14.55 4.82 -6.26
CA THR A 59 14.10 6.20 -6.08
C THR A 59 14.31 7.05 -7.33
N ALA A 60 14.83 6.46 -8.41
CA ALA A 60 14.93 7.11 -9.71
C ALA A 60 13.53 7.62 -10.14
N GLY A 61 13.47 8.87 -10.58
CA GLY A 61 12.20 9.53 -10.94
C GLY A 61 11.57 10.34 -9.81
N LEU A 62 12.00 10.16 -8.56
CA LEU A 62 11.58 11.03 -7.47
C LEU A 62 12.31 12.39 -7.54
N PRO A 63 11.70 13.47 -7.02
CA PRO A 63 12.40 14.75 -6.88
C PRO A 63 13.70 14.61 -6.10
N ALA A 64 14.72 15.40 -6.47
CA ALA A 64 16.04 15.34 -5.87
C ALA A 64 16.04 15.51 -4.35
N ILE A 65 15.11 16.31 -3.82
CA ILE A 65 14.95 16.51 -2.38
C ILE A 65 14.59 15.20 -1.65
N ALA A 66 13.79 14.35 -2.27
CA ALA A 66 13.43 13.04 -1.72
C ALA A 66 14.60 12.06 -1.82
N THR A 67 15.30 12.02 -2.96
CA THR A 67 16.43 11.10 -3.15
C THR A 67 17.60 11.42 -2.23
N LYS A 68 17.77 12.66 -1.81
CA LYS A 68 18.77 13.04 -0.79
C LYS A 68 18.48 12.41 0.57
N VAL A 69 17.22 12.20 0.90
CA VAL A 69 16.79 11.57 2.16
C VAL A 69 16.83 10.06 2.07
N THR A 70 16.35 9.50 0.97
CA THR A 70 16.18 8.04 0.82
C THR A 70 17.40 7.34 0.22
N GLY A 71 18.24 8.03 -0.56
CA GLY A 71 19.30 7.43 -1.35
C GLY A 71 18.77 6.82 -2.65
N GLU A 72 19.53 5.90 -3.25
CA GLU A 72 19.18 5.28 -4.54
C GLU A 72 18.03 4.28 -4.47
N THR A 73 17.79 3.72 -3.29
CA THR A 73 16.69 2.78 -3.04
C THR A 73 15.97 3.17 -1.76
N SER A 74 14.70 2.79 -1.67
CA SER A 74 13.89 2.96 -0.48
C SER A 74 13.22 1.64 -0.12
N ARG A 75 13.34 1.25 1.14
CA ARG A 75 12.67 0.07 1.68
C ARG A 75 11.41 0.51 2.41
N ALA A 76 10.30 -0.15 2.13
CA ALA A 76 9.05 0.04 2.83
C ALA A 76 8.53 -1.29 3.34
N ILE A 77 8.16 -1.33 4.61
CA ILE A 77 7.50 -2.47 5.23
C ILE A 77 6.07 -2.05 5.53
N VAL A 78 5.13 -2.63 4.80
CA VAL A 78 3.69 -2.40 4.99
C VAL A 78 3.13 -3.56 5.79
N ARG A 79 2.52 -3.25 6.93
CA ARG A 79 1.87 -4.24 7.78
C ARG A 79 0.39 -3.93 7.87
N GLU A 80 -0.43 -4.85 7.40
CA GLU A 80 -1.89 -4.77 7.47
C GLU A 80 -2.40 -5.79 8.48
N GLU A 81 -3.17 -5.33 9.44
CA GLU A 81 -3.79 -6.20 10.44
C GLU A 81 -5.31 -6.16 10.22
N TRP A 82 -5.81 -7.13 9.48
CA TRP A 82 -7.22 -7.30 9.19
C TRP A 82 -7.92 -7.95 10.37
N THR A 83 -8.92 -7.29 10.93
CA THR A 83 -9.75 -7.85 12.00
C THR A 83 -10.84 -8.76 11.43
N ASP A 84 -11.29 -8.44 10.24
CA ASP A 84 -12.27 -9.17 9.44
C ASP A 84 -12.07 -8.79 7.96
N PRO A 85 -12.82 -9.37 7.00
CA PRO A 85 -12.68 -9.04 5.58
C PRO A 85 -13.02 -7.59 5.20
N THR A 86 -13.52 -6.77 6.12
CA THR A 86 -13.98 -5.41 5.81
C THR A 86 -13.09 -4.29 6.34
N SER A 87 -12.21 -4.58 7.30
CA SER A 87 -11.39 -3.52 7.91
C SER A 87 -10.04 -3.99 8.39
N ALA A 88 -9.04 -3.14 8.22
CA ALA A 88 -7.69 -3.34 8.69
C ALA A 88 -7.09 -2.06 9.27
N THR A 89 -6.14 -2.22 10.17
CA THR A 89 -5.17 -1.17 10.46
C THR A 89 -3.95 -1.38 9.57
N VAL A 90 -3.29 -0.30 9.21
CA VAL A 90 -2.10 -0.35 8.36
C VAL A 90 -0.99 0.53 8.94
N ARG A 91 0.24 0.01 8.89
CA ARG A 91 1.45 0.75 9.22
C ARG A 91 2.45 0.59 8.10
N VAL A 92 3.11 1.68 7.79
CA VAL A 92 4.20 1.71 6.82
C VAL A 92 5.44 2.24 7.53
N GLU A 93 6.50 1.47 7.50
CA GLU A 93 7.79 1.85 8.06
C GLU A 93 8.85 1.84 6.97
N SER A 94 9.76 2.79 7.05
CA SER A 94 10.94 2.86 6.19
C SER A 94 12.18 2.80 7.10
N PRO A 95 12.75 1.60 7.33
CA PRO A 95 13.83 1.42 8.30
C PRO A 95 15.00 2.35 8.07
N GLY A 96 15.45 3.02 9.14
CA GLY A 96 16.56 3.97 9.10
C GLY A 96 16.23 5.30 8.43
N LYS A 97 14.98 5.55 8.06
CA LYS A 97 14.54 6.79 7.42
C LYS A 97 13.52 7.51 8.30
N PRO A 98 13.43 8.85 8.18
CA PRO A 98 12.52 9.64 9.00
C PRO A 98 11.08 9.68 8.47
N ALA A 99 10.64 8.66 7.77
CA ALA A 99 9.33 8.58 7.14
C ALA A 99 8.52 7.41 7.67
N ARG A 100 7.25 7.64 7.94
CA ARG A 100 6.30 6.60 8.36
C ARG A 100 4.87 6.98 7.99
N ALA A 101 4.00 5.99 7.96
CA ALA A 101 2.58 6.18 7.80
C ALA A 101 1.80 5.20 8.67
N ALA A 102 0.61 5.60 9.09
CA ALA A 102 -0.31 4.72 9.80
C ALA A 102 -1.74 5.13 9.50
N GLY A 103 -2.64 4.18 9.54
CA GLY A 103 -4.04 4.46 9.30
C GLY A 103 -4.89 3.22 9.16
N THR A 104 -5.87 3.28 8.27
CA THR A 104 -6.89 2.24 8.11
C THR A 104 -7.15 1.92 6.65
N ILE A 105 -7.59 0.69 6.44
CA ILE A 105 -8.14 0.23 5.16
C ILE A 105 -9.56 -0.24 5.45
N SER A 106 -10.50 0.08 4.58
CA SER A 106 -11.85 -0.43 4.64
C SER A 106 -12.33 -0.97 3.30
N LEU A 107 -13.10 -2.05 3.35
CA LEU A 107 -13.80 -2.63 2.22
C LEU A 107 -15.29 -2.59 2.52
N ALA A 108 -16.04 -1.83 1.77
CA ALA A 108 -17.49 -1.73 1.92
C ALA A 108 -18.18 -2.25 0.66
N ALA A 109 -19.28 -3.01 0.86
CA ALA A 109 -20.12 -3.40 -0.26
C ALA A 109 -20.76 -2.16 -0.90
N ASP A 110 -20.79 -2.15 -2.22
CA ASP A 110 -21.42 -1.14 -3.04
C ASP A 110 -22.34 -1.84 -4.06
N ASP A 111 -23.27 -1.11 -4.67
CA ASP A 111 -24.31 -1.69 -5.55
C ASP A 111 -23.76 -2.64 -6.63
N ALA A 112 -22.59 -2.34 -7.17
CA ALA A 112 -21.97 -3.11 -8.25
C ALA A 112 -20.64 -3.78 -7.84
N GLY A 113 -20.26 -3.78 -6.56
CA GLY A 113 -19.01 -4.37 -6.12
C GLY A 113 -18.55 -3.91 -4.75
N SER A 114 -17.30 -3.45 -4.66
CA SER A 114 -16.67 -3.02 -3.41
C SER A 114 -16.01 -1.66 -3.54
N ARG A 115 -16.11 -0.90 -2.47
CA ARG A 115 -15.37 0.35 -2.28
C ARG A 115 -14.20 0.06 -1.34
N TYR A 116 -13.00 0.29 -1.85
CA TYR A 116 -11.74 0.10 -1.12
C TYR A 116 -11.20 1.47 -0.76
N THR A 117 -11.10 1.75 0.54
CA THR A 117 -10.66 3.06 1.02
C THR A 117 -9.39 2.90 1.86
N VAL A 118 -8.36 3.65 1.51
CA VAL A 118 -7.11 3.76 2.27
C VAL A 118 -7.02 5.15 2.86
N ALA A 119 -6.92 5.25 4.17
CA ALA A 119 -6.78 6.52 4.89
C ALA A 119 -5.53 6.46 5.78
N LEU A 120 -4.58 7.34 5.54
CA LEU A 120 -3.28 7.36 6.19
C LEU A 120 -2.94 8.72 6.77
N ASP A 121 -2.22 8.71 7.88
CA ASP A 121 -1.45 9.85 8.36
C ASP A 121 0.00 9.64 7.95
N LEU A 122 0.49 10.52 7.09
CA LEU A 122 1.87 10.50 6.59
C LEU A 122 2.72 11.45 7.41
N GLU A 123 3.90 10.98 7.82
CA GLU A 123 4.81 11.79 8.62
C GLU A 123 6.24 11.64 8.11
N VAL A 124 6.88 12.77 7.84
CA VAL A 124 8.31 12.83 7.52
C VAL A 124 8.96 13.85 8.45
N LYS A 125 9.82 13.36 9.35
CA LYS A 125 10.51 14.18 10.34
C LYS A 125 11.85 14.70 9.79
N VAL A 126 11.79 15.70 8.93
CA VAL A 126 12.96 16.42 8.42
C VAL A 126 12.74 17.91 8.66
N PRO A 127 13.61 18.59 9.42
CA PRO A 127 13.44 20.02 9.70
C PRO A 127 13.29 20.83 8.41
N LEU A 128 12.30 21.73 8.39
CA LEU A 128 11.97 22.65 7.28
C LEU A 128 11.45 21.98 6.00
N LEU A 129 11.64 20.66 5.84
CA LEU A 129 11.30 19.93 4.61
C LEU A 129 10.19 18.92 4.78
N GLY A 130 9.76 18.68 6.03
CA GLY A 130 8.78 17.64 6.34
C GLY A 130 7.52 17.71 5.50
N THR A 131 6.86 18.86 5.45
CA THR A 131 5.63 19.07 4.69
C THR A 131 5.80 18.80 3.20
N LYS A 132 6.90 19.26 2.61
CA LYS A 132 7.19 19.03 1.19
C LYS A 132 7.45 17.55 0.91
N LEU A 133 8.18 16.88 1.79
CA LEU A 133 8.47 15.45 1.66
C LEU A 133 7.22 14.59 1.89
N GLU A 134 6.33 14.98 2.80
CA GLU A 134 5.04 14.32 3.00
C GLU A 134 4.17 14.38 1.74
N LYS A 135 4.18 15.51 1.05
CA LYS A 135 3.45 15.65 -0.22
C LYS A 135 4.01 14.72 -1.30
N ILE A 136 5.33 14.62 -1.40
CA ILE A 136 5.99 13.68 -2.32
C ILE A 136 5.63 12.23 -1.95
N MET A 137 5.62 11.92 -0.67
CA MET A 137 5.20 10.61 -0.16
C MET A 137 3.74 10.31 -0.54
N ALA A 138 2.85 11.29 -0.38
CA ALA A 138 1.44 11.13 -0.77
C ALA A 138 1.28 10.85 -2.27
N ASP A 139 2.02 11.55 -3.11
CA ASP A 139 2.01 11.32 -4.56
C ASP A 139 2.53 9.92 -4.91
N THR A 140 3.56 9.45 -4.21
CA THR A 140 4.12 8.11 -4.38
C THR A 140 3.14 7.03 -3.96
N VAL A 141 2.48 7.20 -2.81
CA VAL A 141 1.45 6.28 -2.33
C VAL A 141 0.28 6.23 -3.32
N SER A 142 -0.16 7.37 -3.80
CA SER A 142 -1.26 7.46 -4.77
C SER A 142 -0.93 6.72 -6.06
N ALA A 143 0.27 6.90 -6.61
CA ALA A 143 0.72 6.19 -7.81
C ALA A 143 0.82 4.69 -7.56
N GLY A 144 1.29 4.28 -6.38
CA GLY A 144 1.33 2.88 -5.98
C GLY A 144 -0.05 2.23 -5.91
N LEU A 145 -1.03 2.95 -5.39
CA LEU A 145 -2.43 2.49 -5.35
C LEU A 145 -3.04 2.39 -6.74
N ASP A 146 -2.68 3.27 -7.67
CA ASP A 146 -3.13 3.17 -9.06
C ASP A 146 -2.62 1.88 -9.72
N ALA A 147 -1.35 1.56 -9.53
CA ALA A 147 -0.75 0.33 -10.06
C ALA A 147 -1.39 -0.91 -9.40
N GLU A 148 -1.57 -0.88 -8.09
CA GLU A 148 -2.25 -1.95 -7.34
C GLU A 148 -3.67 -2.18 -7.86
N HIS A 149 -4.42 -1.11 -8.07
CA HIS A 149 -5.79 -1.17 -8.58
C HIS A 149 -5.85 -1.79 -9.98
N ALA A 150 -4.97 -1.36 -10.88
CA ALA A 150 -4.94 -1.89 -12.24
C ALA A 150 -4.66 -3.40 -12.26
N VAL A 151 -3.71 -3.86 -11.44
CA VAL A 151 -3.42 -5.30 -11.27
C VAL A 151 -4.62 -6.02 -10.67
N GLY A 152 -5.26 -5.42 -9.66
CA GLY A 152 -6.42 -5.99 -8.98
C GLY A 152 -7.63 -6.16 -9.89
N VAL A 153 -7.92 -5.19 -10.73
CA VAL A 153 -9.01 -5.29 -11.72
C VAL A 153 -8.77 -6.47 -12.66
N ALA A 154 -7.56 -6.59 -13.21
CA ALA A 154 -7.20 -7.70 -14.09
C ALA A 154 -7.24 -9.04 -13.35
N TRP A 155 -6.75 -9.09 -12.11
CA TRP A 155 -6.76 -10.29 -11.27
C TRP A 155 -8.16 -10.83 -11.02
N LEU A 156 -9.09 -9.94 -10.68
CA LEU A 156 -10.49 -10.30 -10.43
C LEU A 156 -11.21 -10.76 -11.70
N GLU A 157 -10.74 -10.35 -12.86
CA GLU A 157 -11.23 -10.82 -14.17
C GLU A 157 -10.61 -12.15 -14.60
N GLY A 158 -9.69 -12.70 -13.80
CA GLY A 158 -9.05 -13.99 -14.04
C GLY A 158 -7.64 -13.92 -14.64
N ASP A 159 -7.09 -12.75 -14.81
CA ASP A 159 -5.72 -12.54 -15.30
C ASP A 159 -4.74 -12.58 -14.12
N ARG A 160 -4.28 -13.79 -13.81
CA ARG A 160 -3.43 -14.09 -12.63
C ARG A 160 -2.10 -14.71 -13.00
#